data_2f21120cec45c4bc6ef1abc7fd3f9626
#
_entry.id   2f21120cec45c4bc6ef1abc7fd3f9626
#
_cell.length_a   1.000
_cell.length_b   1.000
_cell.length_c   1.000
_cell.angle_alpha   90.00
_cell.angle_beta   90.00
_cell.angle_gamma   90.00
#
_symmetry.space_group_name_H-M   'P 1'
#
loop_
_entity.id
_entity.type
_entity.pdbx_description
1 polymer ?
#
loop_
_entity_poly.entity_id
_entity_poly.type
_entity_poly.pdbx_seq_one_letter_code
_entity_poly.pdbx_strand_id
1 'polypeptide(L)'
;TYAQLAEQYGATVTAVDDLNQTFELLNSGRIDATLNAEVTFYDYTKEHPDANVKIAVLTDDANEVAIPMRKGEETATLRAAIDTAIEELRADGTLKALSEKYFGTDISTND
;
A
#
# COMPACT_ATOMS: atom_id res chain seq x y z
N THR A 1 -2.63 11.30 -8.16
CA THR A 1 -3.39 10.04 -7.94
C THR A 1 -2.95 8.97 -8.93
N TYR A 2 -3.25 7.70 -8.66
CA TYR A 2 -2.98 6.58 -9.58
C TYR A 2 -3.70 6.74 -10.92
N ALA A 3 -4.92 7.30 -10.92
CA ALA A 3 -5.65 7.62 -12.13
C ALA A 3 -4.89 8.62 -13.01
N GLN A 4 -4.41 9.71 -12.43
CA GLN A 4 -3.61 10.71 -13.17
C GLN A 4 -2.30 10.12 -13.71
N LEU A 5 -1.66 9.23 -12.95
CA LEU A 5 -0.47 8.53 -13.39
C LEU A 5 -0.76 7.64 -14.60
N ALA A 6 -1.85 6.86 -14.56
CA ALA A 6 -2.27 6.03 -15.68
C ALA A 6 -2.55 6.85 -16.95
N GLU A 7 -3.24 7.98 -16.81
CA GLU A 7 -3.51 8.91 -17.93
C GLU A 7 -2.23 9.49 -18.55
N GLN A 8 -1.22 9.82 -17.74
CA GLN A 8 0.07 10.29 -18.23
C GLN A 8 0.79 9.28 -19.15
N TYR A 9 0.55 7.99 -18.92
CA TYR A 9 1.05 6.90 -19.76
C TYR A 9 0.09 6.49 -20.88
N GLY A 10 -0.96 7.27 -21.11
CA GLY A 10 -1.89 7.06 -22.22
C GLY A 10 -2.96 6.01 -21.98
N ALA A 11 -3.16 5.57 -20.73
CA ALA A 11 -4.21 4.62 -20.40
C ALA A 11 -5.60 5.30 -20.35
N THR A 12 -6.63 4.56 -20.72
CA THR A 12 -8.02 4.96 -20.50
C THR A 12 -8.42 4.51 -19.10
N VAL A 13 -8.79 5.46 -18.25
CA VAL A 13 -9.15 5.19 -16.86
C VAL A 13 -10.64 4.90 -16.70
N THR A 14 -10.94 3.78 -16.07
CA THR A 14 -12.30 3.44 -15.61
C THR A 14 -12.37 3.72 -14.12
N ALA A 15 -13.15 4.72 -13.73
CA ALA A 15 -13.35 5.04 -12.32
C ALA A 15 -14.29 4.02 -11.66
N VAL A 16 -13.95 3.63 -10.43
CA VAL A 16 -14.75 2.75 -9.57
C VAL A 16 -14.81 3.31 -8.16
N ASP A 17 -15.81 2.93 -7.39
CA ASP A 17 -16.04 3.48 -6.07
C ASP A 17 -15.23 2.77 -4.98
N ASP A 18 -14.85 1.52 -5.22
CA ASP A 18 -14.10 0.73 -4.24
C ASP A 18 -13.11 -0.26 -4.89
N LEU A 19 -12.24 -0.81 -4.05
CA LEU A 19 -11.19 -1.72 -4.46
C LEU A 19 -11.72 -3.07 -4.94
N ASN A 20 -12.78 -3.61 -4.33
CA ASN A 20 -13.33 -4.91 -4.71
C ASN A 20 -13.86 -4.85 -6.14
N GLN A 21 -14.55 -3.76 -6.50
CA GLN A 21 -15.00 -3.53 -7.89
C GLN A 21 -13.81 -3.50 -8.86
N THR A 22 -12.68 -2.89 -8.47
CA THR A 22 -11.47 -2.90 -9.30
C THR A 22 -11.02 -4.32 -9.62
N PHE A 23 -10.92 -5.18 -8.61
CA PHE A 23 -10.51 -6.56 -8.81
C PHE A 23 -11.56 -7.41 -9.55
N GLU A 24 -12.84 -7.17 -9.34
CA GLU A 24 -13.91 -7.80 -10.12
C GLU A 24 -13.83 -7.47 -11.61
N LEU A 25 -13.58 -6.21 -11.94
CA LEU A 25 -13.41 -5.77 -13.34
C LEU A 25 -12.14 -6.39 -13.96
N LEU A 26 -11.06 -6.47 -13.19
CA LEU A 26 -9.82 -7.09 -13.64
C LEU A 26 -10.00 -8.60 -13.89
N ASN A 27 -10.58 -9.33 -12.92
CA ASN A 27 -10.84 -10.77 -13.06
C ASN A 27 -11.83 -11.10 -14.20
N SER A 28 -12.80 -10.22 -14.47
CA SER A 28 -13.75 -10.39 -15.57
C SER A 28 -13.21 -9.94 -16.93
N GLY A 29 -11.97 -9.41 -16.99
CA GLY A 29 -11.37 -8.91 -18.22
C GLY A 29 -12.00 -7.63 -18.77
N ARG A 30 -12.70 -6.87 -17.94
CA ARG A 30 -13.29 -5.58 -18.33
C ARG A 30 -12.30 -4.42 -18.24
N ILE A 31 -11.25 -4.59 -17.47
CA ILE A 31 -10.05 -3.76 -17.46
C ILE A 31 -8.81 -4.64 -17.58
N ASP A 32 -7.74 -4.11 -18.12
CA ASP A 32 -6.51 -4.86 -18.39
C ASP A 32 -5.52 -4.81 -17.21
N ALA A 33 -5.54 -3.71 -16.45
CA ALA A 33 -4.63 -3.48 -15.33
C ALA A 33 -5.22 -2.50 -14.32
N THR A 34 -4.63 -2.49 -13.13
CA THR A 34 -4.86 -1.45 -12.11
C THR A 34 -3.53 -0.97 -11.54
N LEU A 35 -3.47 0.30 -11.15
CA LEU A 35 -2.37 0.86 -10.37
C LEU A 35 -2.82 0.98 -8.92
N ASN A 36 -2.11 0.34 -8.02
CA ASN A 36 -2.43 0.39 -6.61
C ASN A 36 -1.19 0.14 -5.75
N ALA A 37 -1.30 0.33 -4.44
CA ALA A 37 -0.25 -0.03 -3.51
C ALA A 37 -0.05 -1.55 -3.48
N GLU A 38 1.19 -2.00 -3.39
CA GLU A 38 1.56 -3.42 -3.35
C GLU A 38 0.86 -4.17 -2.21
N VAL A 39 0.73 -3.53 -1.05
CA VAL A 39 0.04 -4.10 0.13
C VAL A 39 -1.41 -4.46 -0.16
N THR A 40 -2.08 -3.69 -1.00
CA THR A 40 -3.45 -3.93 -1.44
C THR A 40 -3.59 -5.23 -2.22
N PHE A 41 -2.60 -5.54 -3.06
CA PHE A 41 -2.55 -6.81 -3.79
C PHE A 41 -2.37 -8.00 -2.84
N TYR A 42 -1.45 -7.91 -1.88
CA TYR A 42 -1.23 -8.99 -0.92
C TYR A 42 -2.43 -9.26 -0.03
N ASP A 43 -3.09 -8.21 0.44
CA ASP A 43 -4.30 -8.34 1.25
C ASP A 43 -5.43 -9.01 0.46
N TYR A 44 -5.68 -8.54 -0.75
CA TYR A 44 -6.69 -9.11 -1.63
C TYR A 44 -6.42 -10.58 -1.96
N THR A 45 -5.21 -10.95 -2.37
CA THR A 45 -4.88 -12.33 -2.76
C THR A 45 -4.87 -13.30 -1.58
N LYS A 46 -4.64 -12.82 -0.37
CA LYS A 46 -4.76 -13.61 0.84
C LYS A 46 -6.21 -14.03 1.12
N GLU A 47 -7.15 -13.12 0.88
CA GLU A 47 -8.58 -13.40 1.03
C GLU A 47 -9.18 -14.15 -0.19
N HIS A 48 -8.57 -13.98 -1.36
CA HIS A 48 -9.01 -14.56 -2.64
C HIS A 48 -7.88 -15.37 -3.31
N PRO A 49 -7.52 -16.55 -2.76
CA PRO A 49 -6.38 -17.33 -3.26
C PRO A 49 -6.57 -17.84 -4.69
N ASP A 50 -7.80 -17.90 -5.17
CA ASP A 50 -8.14 -18.31 -6.55
C ASP A 50 -8.16 -17.14 -7.55
N ALA A 51 -7.87 -15.92 -7.12
CA ALA A 51 -7.84 -14.76 -8.00
C ALA A 51 -6.73 -14.88 -9.06
N ASN A 52 -7.12 -14.74 -10.33
CA ASN A 52 -6.18 -14.82 -11.45
C ASN A 52 -5.55 -13.45 -11.75
N VAL A 53 -4.86 -12.91 -10.76
CA VAL A 53 -4.18 -11.61 -10.83
C VAL A 53 -2.72 -11.74 -10.42
N LYS A 54 -1.87 -10.87 -10.96
CA LYS A 54 -0.44 -10.84 -10.62
C LYS A 54 0.08 -9.41 -10.60
N ILE A 55 1.14 -9.17 -9.85
CA ILE A 55 1.93 -7.95 -9.99
C ILE A 55 2.69 -8.03 -11.32
N ALA A 56 2.46 -7.08 -12.20
CA ALA A 56 3.15 -6.99 -13.50
C ALA A 56 4.48 -6.25 -13.36
N VAL A 57 4.49 -5.17 -12.58
CA VAL A 57 5.66 -4.32 -12.34
C VAL A 57 5.50 -3.59 -11.01
N LEU A 58 6.59 -3.42 -10.29
CA LEU A 58 6.70 -2.50 -9.17
C LEU A 58 7.39 -1.24 -9.65
N THR A 59 6.96 -0.08 -9.15
CA THR A 59 7.64 1.19 -9.39
C THR A 59 8.83 1.33 -8.43
N ASP A 60 9.87 2.03 -8.86
CA ASP A 60 11.04 2.29 -8.01
C ASP A 60 10.76 3.31 -6.89
N ASP A 61 9.63 4.02 -6.98
CA ASP A 61 9.22 5.01 -5.99
C ASP A 61 8.43 4.35 -4.86
N ALA A 62 9.05 4.20 -3.71
CA ALA A 62 8.34 3.79 -2.49
C ALA A 62 7.44 4.93 -1.98
N ASN A 63 6.17 4.63 -1.73
CA ASN A 63 5.27 5.56 -1.06
C ASN A 63 5.43 5.42 0.45
N GLU A 64 5.96 6.46 1.07
CA GLU A 64 6.01 6.52 2.53
C GLU A 64 4.62 6.84 3.09
N VAL A 65 4.28 6.19 4.20
CA VAL A 65 3.08 6.50 4.99
C VAL A 65 3.50 7.16 6.29
N ALA A 66 2.65 8.03 6.81
CA ALA A 66 2.93 8.76 8.02
C ALA A 66 1.70 8.85 8.92
N ILE A 67 1.92 9.04 10.21
CA ILE A 67 0.87 9.32 11.18
C ILE A 67 0.61 10.83 11.16
N PRO A 68 -0.52 11.32 10.63
CA PRO A 68 -0.80 12.75 10.57
C PRO A 68 -1.10 13.29 11.96
N MET A 69 -0.50 14.42 12.28
CA MET A 69 -0.69 15.09 13.56
C MET A 69 -0.94 16.58 13.35
N ARG A 70 -1.63 17.22 14.30
CA ARG A 70 -1.81 18.68 14.27
C ARG A 70 -0.44 19.35 14.36
N LYS A 71 -0.23 20.38 13.56
CA LYS A 71 0.97 21.23 13.67
C LYS A 71 0.86 22.11 14.91
N GLY A 72 1.92 22.16 15.70
CA GLY A 72 2.00 23.01 16.89
C GLY A 72 2.86 22.39 17.98
N GLU A 73 3.24 23.22 18.95
CA GLU A 73 4.06 22.78 20.09
C GLU A 73 3.29 21.82 21.01
N GLU A 74 1.97 21.89 21.03
CA GLU A 74 1.12 21.01 21.84
C GLU A 74 1.23 19.53 21.46
N THR A 75 1.68 19.22 20.24
CA THR A 75 1.89 17.84 19.77
C THR A 75 3.35 17.41 19.75
N ALA A 76 4.29 18.30 20.06
CA ALA A 76 5.71 18.04 19.93
C ALA A 76 6.17 16.84 20.78
N THR A 77 5.72 16.78 22.04
CA THR A 77 6.07 15.67 22.95
C THR A 77 5.49 14.33 22.48
N LEU A 78 4.24 14.34 22.03
CA LEU A 78 3.58 13.13 21.49
C LEU A 78 4.29 12.66 20.22
N ARG A 79 4.64 13.58 19.32
CA ARG A 79 5.37 13.24 18.09
C ARG A 79 6.71 12.59 18.42
N ALA A 80 7.49 13.18 19.31
CA ALA A 80 8.78 12.62 19.71
C ALA A 80 8.65 11.22 20.33
N ALA A 81 7.61 10.99 21.14
CA ALA A 81 7.33 9.68 21.72
C ALA A 81 6.94 8.63 20.66
N ILE A 82 6.13 9.02 19.66
CA ILE A 82 5.76 8.14 18.53
C ILE A 82 6.99 7.82 17.68
N ASP A 83 7.80 8.81 17.33
CA ASP A 83 9.04 8.61 16.56
C ASP A 83 9.97 7.62 17.25
N THR A 84 10.20 7.80 18.56
CA THR A 84 11.01 6.88 19.37
C THR A 84 10.42 5.47 19.38
N ALA A 85 9.10 5.33 19.57
CA ALA A 85 8.45 4.03 19.59
C ALA A 85 8.57 3.31 18.23
N ILE A 86 8.45 4.01 17.12
CA ILE A 86 8.62 3.44 15.77
C ILE A 86 10.07 2.96 15.58
N GLU A 87 11.06 3.74 16.02
CA GLU A 87 12.48 3.35 15.96
C GLU A 87 12.76 2.10 16.78
N GLU A 88 12.22 2.01 18.01
CA GLU A 88 12.35 0.83 18.87
C GLU A 88 11.70 -0.42 18.24
N LEU A 89 10.48 -0.30 17.74
CA LEU A 89 9.75 -1.39 17.06
C LEU A 89 10.44 -1.84 15.76
N ARG A 90 11.15 -0.97 15.10
CA ARG A 90 11.99 -1.29 13.94
C ARG A 90 13.23 -2.04 14.38
N ALA A 91 13.92 -1.55 15.42
CA ALA A 91 15.16 -2.12 15.91
C ALA A 91 14.99 -3.52 16.52
N ASP A 92 13.87 -3.78 17.21
CA ASP A 92 13.57 -5.09 17.81
C ASP A 92 12.95 -6.10 16.83
N GLY A 93 12.68 -5.69 15.58
CA GLY A 93 12.12 -6.53 14.53
C GLY A 93 10.60 -6.70 14.57
N THR A 94 9.90 -6.01 15.47
CA THR A 94 8.44 -6.10 15.59
C THR A 94 7.74 -5.65 14.30
N LEU A 95 8.18 -4.54 13.68
CA LEU A 95 7.59 -4.05 12.43
C LEU A 95 7.74 -5.07 11.30
N LYS A 96 8.92 -5.69 11.19
CA LYS A 96 9.16 -6.76 10.22
C LYS A 96 8.25 -7.94 10.46
N ALA A 97 8.17 -8.44 11.69
CA ALA A 97 7.32 -9.58 12.04
C ALA A 97 5.83 -9.33 11.76
N LEU A 98 5.35 -8.11 12.03
CA LEU A 98 3.98 -7.70 11.70
C LEU A 98 3.76 -7.63 10.18
N SER A 99 4.72 -7.06 9.46
CA SER A 99 4.69 -6.97 8.00
C SER A 99 4.59 -8.37 7.36
N GLU A 100 5.48 -9.27 7.72
CA GLU A 100 5.47 -10.64 7.22
C GLU A 100 4.18 -11.39 7.60
N LYS A 101 3.66 -11.18 8.81
CA LYS A 101 2.42 -11.81 9.27
C LYS A 101 1.20 -11.39 8.47
N TYR A 102 1.06 -10.10 8.18
CA TYR A 102 -0.16 -9.55 7.54
C TYR A 102 -0.07 -9.53 6.03
N PHE A 103 1.10 -9.26 5.47
CA PHE A 103 1.30 -9.08 4.02
C PHE A 103 2.14 -10.19 3.37
N GLY A 104 2.72 -11.11 4.15
CA GLY A 104 3.55 -12.19 3.63
C GLY A 104 4.96 -11.76 3.19
N THR A 105 5.28 -10.48 3.31
CA THR A 105 6.57 -9.89 2.96
C THR A 105 6.89 -8.71 3.86
N ASP A 106 8.17 -8.35 3.96
CA ASP A 106 8.61 -7.17 4.72
C ASP A 106 8.43 -5.90 3.90
N ILE A 107 7.47 -5.07 4.27
CA ILE A 107 7.21 -3.74 3.71
C ILE A 107 7.59 -2.62 4.70
N SER A 108 8.26 -2.96 5.79
CA SER A 108 8.62 -2.01 6.86
C SER A 108 9.90 -1.24 6.59
N THR A 109 10.65 -1.62 5.56
CA THR A 109 11.89 -0.99 5.12
C THR A 109 11.84 -0.62 3.65
N ASN A 110 12.60 0.39 3.25
CA ASN A 110 12.78 0.83 1.85
C ASN A 110 14.11 0.24 1.34
N ASP A 111 14.22 -1.07 1.30
CA ASP A 111 15.39 -1.73 0.70
C ASP A 111 15.16 -2.04 -0.77
#